data_b335630a4c6c5815475ab37dc82830ca
#
_entry.id   b335630a4c6c5815475ab37dc82830ca
#
_cell.length_a   1.000
_cell.length_b   1.000
_cell.length_c   1.000
_cell.angle_alpha   90.00
_cell.angle_beta   90.00
_cell.angle_gamma   90.00
#
_symmetry.space_group_name_H-M   'P 1'
#
loop_
_entity.id
_entity.type
_entity.pdbx_description
1 polymer ?
#
loop_
_entity_poly.entity_id
_entity_poly.type
_entity_poly.pdbx_seq_one_letter_code
_entity_poly.pdbx_strand_id
1 'polypeptide(L)'
;MSNLSIIIPTKNEEESLIILLEELKKYREIVSEIIIVDANSTDKTLDVANNHNCRIISQGERSGYGDAIVQGINISSFEFSLILDGDGSKNPQYIIDLFKKIKDTDFDFIFAERYGKGAGSLDDTLLTFVGNRIFTYLGKIFFNIKVNDILHTFFICKNLSFKKMSFNHFNFGFCVELPIMVHKYNLKYGTLPTTERKRIAGEVKVKSFKDGIKILKSMIVLFFTTFGKKY
;
A
#
# COMPACT_ATOMS: atom_id res chain seq x y z
N MET A 1 -2.27 11.00 22.17
CA MET A 1 -2.05 9.54 22.09
C MET A 1 -1.78 9.19 20.64
N SER A 2 -0.79 8.37 20.39
CA SER A 2 -0.49 7.83 19.06
C SER A 2 -1.61 6.87 18.66
N ASN A 3 -2.10 6.95 17.42
CA ASN A 3 -3.24 6.16 16.94
C ASN A 3 -2.94 5.54 15.56
N LEU A 4 -1.68 5.18 15.31
CA LEU A 4 -1.21 4.68 14.01
C LEU A 4 -0.77 3.23 14.11
N SER A 5 -1.33 2.38 13.26
CA SER A 5 -0.85 1.04 12.96
C SER A 5 -0.03 1.05 11.65
N ILE A 6 1.12 0.42 11.66
CA ILE A 6 1.88 0.14 10.44
C ILE A 6 1.55 -1.29 9.99
N ILE A 7 1.14 -1.45 8.75
CA ILE A 7 0.87 -2.75 8.13
C ILE A 7 2.00 -3.07 7.15
N ILE A 8 2.63 -4.21 7.32
CA ILE A 8 3.76 -4.63 6.49
C ILE A 8 3.46 -6.02 5.91
N PRO A 9 3.03 -6.12 4.64
CA PRO A 9 3.02 -7.38 3.91
C PRO A 9 4.44 -7.92 3.74
N THR A 10 4.65 -9.20 4.06
CA THR A 10 5.95 -9.84 3.95
C THR A 10 5.89 -11.19 3.22
N LYS A 11 6.97 -11.49 2.51
CA LYS A 11 7.28 -12.84 2.01
C LYS A 11 8.77 -12.94 1.75
N ASN A 12 9.49 -13.69 2.59
CA ASN A 12 10.94 -13.83 2.50
C ASN A 12 11.65 -12.47 2.44
N GLU A 13 11.55 -11.72 3.55
CA GLU A 13 12.08 -10.36 3.69
C GLU A 13 13.03 -10.24 4.91
N GLU A 14 13.67 -11.33 5.33
CA GLU A 14 14.50 -11.38 6.54
C GLU A 14 15.47 -10.19 6.64
N GLU A 15 16.28 -9.97 5.59
CA GLU A 15 17.35 -8.97 5.60
C GLU A 15 16.82 -7.54 5.61
N SER A 16 15.82 -7.26 4.78
CA SER A 16 15.23 -5.92 4.66
C SER A 16 14.38 -5.57 5.88
N LEU A 17 13.65 -6.55 6.42
CA LEU A 17 12.76 -6.35 7.54
C LEU A 17 13.51 -5.98 8.83
N ILE A 18 14.69 -6.57 9.09
CA ILE A 18 15.55 -6.18 10.22
C ILE A 18 15.84 -4.68 10.17
N ILE A 19 16.30 -4.19 9.04
CA ILE A 19 16.69 -2.79 8.86
C ILE A 19 15.47 -1.88 8.98
N LEU A 20 14.37 -2.26 8.33
CA LEU A 20 13.13 -1.49 8.36
C LEU A 20 12.58 -1.36 9.79
N LEU A 21 12.52 -2.44 10.56
CA LEU A 21 12.02 -2.44 11.93
C LEU A 21 12.91 -1.61 12.87
N GLU A 22 14.24 -1.65 12.68
CA GLU A 22 15.16 -0.78 13.42
C GLU A 22 14.91 0.71 13.08
N GLU A 23 14.68 1.04 11.83
CA GLU A 23 14.33 2.42 11.43
C GLU A 23 13.01 2.87 12.04
N LEU A 24 12.01 1.98 12.14
CA LEU A 24 10.70 2.29 12.69
C LEU A 24 10.73 2.63 14.20
N LYS A 25 11.77 2.21 14.94
CA LYS A 25 11.95 2.60 16.35
C LYS A 25 12.01 4.12 16.56
N LYS A 26 12.42 4.89 15.56
CA LYS A 26 12.46 6.36 15.60
C LYS A 26 11.06 6.98 15.68
N TYR A 27 10.02 6.24 15.29
CA TYR A 27 8.63 6.72 15.18
C TYR A 27 7.71 6.20 16.29
N ARG A 28 8.27 5.59 17.37
CA ARG A 28 7.50 4.97 18.46
C ARG A 28 6.53 5.90 19.19
N GLU A 29 6.74 7.21 19.11
CA GLU A 29 5.82 8.21 19.69
C GLU A 29 4.51 8.34 18.87
N ILE A 30 4.54 7.95 17.59
CA ILE A 30 3.43 8.03 16.66
C ILE A 30 2.87 6.65 16.36
N VAL A 31 3.75 5.68 16.15
CA VAL A 31 3.42 4.30 15.80
C VAL A 31 3.12 3.51 17.07
N SER A 32 1.88 3.05 17.22
CA SER A 32 1.40 2.29 18.37
C SER A 32 1.40 0.78 18.14
N GLU A 33 1.38 0.34 16.88
CA GLU A 33 1.30 -1.06 16.50
C GLU A 33 2.02 -1.29 15.17
N ILE A 34 2.74 -2.40 15.06
CA ILE A 34 3.28 -2.90 13.79
C ILE A 34 2.68 -4.28 13.56
N ILE A 35 2.02 -4.47 12.42
CA ILE A 35 1.38 -5.71 12.02
C ILE A 35 2.11 -6.25 10.79
N ILE A 36 2.72 -7.42 10.96
CA ILE A 36 3.32 -8.19 9.87
C ILE A 36 2.27 -9.15 9.35
N VAL A 37 1.97 -9.06 8.05
CA VAL A 37 1.07 -9.99 7.36
C VAL A 37 1.89 -10.86 6.43
N ASP A 38 2.16 -12.08 6.86
CA ASP A 38 3.12 -12.97 6.21
C ASP A 38 2.46 -13.93 5.22
N ALA A 39 3.03 -13.99 4.03
CA ALA A 39 2.61 -14.87 2.93
C ALA A 39 3.40 -16.20 2.91
N ASN A 40 3.48 -16.89 4.05
CA ASN A 40 4.18 -18.16 4.24
C ASN A 40 5.69 -18.05 3.89
N SER A 41 6.39 -17.15 4.57
CA SER A 41 7.86 -17.04 4.48
C SER A 41 8.54 -18.32 4.92
N THR A 42 9.64 -18.67 4.25
CA THR A 42 10.44 -19.86 4.52
C THR A 42 11.83 -19.53 5.07
N ASP A 43 12.16 -18.26 5.14
CA ASP A 43 13.35 -17.70 5.77
C ASP A 43 13.05 -17.28 7.24
N LYS A 44 13.90 -16.49 7.85
CA LYS A 44 13.73 -16.02 9.23
C LYS A 44 12.87 -14.73 9.36
N THR A 45 12.07 -14.40 8.35
CA THR A 45 11.19 -13.22 8.40
C THR A 45 10.34 -13.18 9.66
N LEU A 46 9.73 -14.32 10.04
CA LEU A 46 8.89 -14.41 11.24
C LEU A 46 9.67 -14.29 12.54
N ASP A 47 10.87 -14.83 12.59
CA ASP A 47 11.76 -14.70 13.76
C ASP A 47 12.14 -13.23 13.98
N VAL A 48 12.46 -12.52 12.89
CA VAL A 48 12.75 -11.08 12.92
C VAL A 48 11.56 -10.30 13.46
N ALA A 49 10.35 -10.57 12.96
CA ALA A 49 9.14 -9.91 13.41
C ALA A 49 8.85 -10.15 14.91
N ASN A 50 9.01 -11.39 15.38
CA ASN A 50 8.84 -11.75 16.78
C ASN A 50 9.84 -11.03 17.69
N ASN A 51 11.11 -10.95 17.30
CA ASN A 51 12.17 -10.28 18.07
C ASN A 51 11.94 -8.77 18.21
N HIS A 52 11.13 -8.18 17.33
CA HIS A 52 10.74 -6.76 17.37
C HIS A 52 9.35 -6.53 17.97
N ASN A 53 8.74 -7.54 18.60
CA ASN A 53 7.41 -7.48 19.21
C ASN A 53 6.31 -7.04 18.22
N CYS A 54 6.43 -7.40 16.95
CA CYS A 54 5.39 -7.16 15.97
C CYS A 54 4.20 -8.11 16.19
N ARG A 55 3.00 -7.63 15.92
CA ARG A 55 1.85 -8.52 15.79
C ARG A 55 1.91 -9.23 14.46
N ILE A 56 1.87 -10.57 14.47
CA ILE A 56 2.02 -11.37 13.27
C ILE A 56 0.72 -12.07 12.95
N ILE A 57 0.34 -12.05 11.66
CA ILE A 57 -0.70 -12.91 11.09
C ILE A 57 -0.14 -13.57 9.83
N SER A 58 -0.45 -14.85 9.65
CA SER A 58 -0.15 -15.58 8.42
C SER A 58 -1.36 -15.54 7.50
N GLN A 59 -1.13 -15.29 6.22
CA GLN A 59 -2.20 -15.41 5.22
C GLN A 59 -2.65 -16.86 5.11
N GLY A 60 -3.97 -17.08 5.09
CA GLY A 60 -4.57 -18.38 4.89
C GLY A 60 -4.62 -18.81 3.42
N GLU A 61 -5.67 -19.55 3.05
CA GLU A 61 -5.89 -20.02 1.67
C GLU A 61 -5.96 -18.88 0.65
N ARG A 62 -6.64 -17.79 1.02
CA ARG A 62 -6.63 -16.56 0.23
C ARG A 62 -5.35 -15.79 0.54
N SER A 63 -4.49 -15.68 -0.45
CA SER A 63 -3.20 -15.01 -0.33
C SER A 63 -2.98 -14.01 -1.46
N GLY A 64 -2.08 -13.05 -1.21
CA GLY A 64 -1.66 -12.04 -2.17
C GLY A 64 -1.44 -10.70 -1.52
N TYR A 65 -0.83 -9.79 -2.25
CA TYR A 65 -0.43 -8.49 -1.73
C TYR A 65 -1.62 -7.65 -1.21
N GLY A 66 -2.69 -7.58 -2.01
CA GLY A 66 -3.91 -6.86 -1.60
C GLY A 66 -4.61 -7.51 -0.41
N ASP A 67 -4.62 -8.85 -0.36
CA ASP A 67 -5.20 -9.58 0.76
C ASP A 67 -4.46 -9.30 2.08
N ALA A 68 -3.13 -9.24 2.03
CA ALA A 68 -2.32 -8.90 3.20
C ALA A 68 -2.66 -7.51 3.75
N ILE A 69 -2.83 -6.51 2.87
CA ILE A 69 -3.23 -5.16 3.27
C ILE A 69 -4.62 -5.18 3.92
N VAL A 70 -5.59 -5.85 3.28
CA VAL A 70 -6.97 -5.93 3.78
C VAL A 70 -7.01 -6.63 5.14
N GLN A 71 -6.32 -7.75 5.32
CA GLN A 71 -6.25 -8.45 6.59
C GLN A 71 -5.62 -7.58 7.68
N GLY A 72 -4.48 -6.95 7.39
CA GLY A 72 -3.77 -6.10 8.34
C GLY A 72 -4.61 -4.92 8.83
N ILE A 73 -5.28 -4.20 7.92
CA ILE A 73 -6.15 -3.08 8.31
C ILE A 73 -7.38 -3.56 9.09
N ASN A 74 -7.93 -4.73 8.74
CA ASN A 74 -9.11 -5.25 9.44
C ASN A 74 -8.84 -5.60 10.90
N ILE A 75 -7.64 -6.09 11.22
CA ILE A 75 -7.26 -6.44 12.60
C ILE A 75 -6.59 -5.30 13.35
N SER A 76 -6.28 -4.20 12.68
CA SER A 76 -5.65 -3.03 13.28
C SER A 76 -6.49 -2.49 14.43
N SER A 77 -5.83 -2.18 15.54
CA SER A 77 -6.45 -1.72 16.79
C SER A 77 -6.63 -0.20 16.87
N PHE A 78 -5.98 0.56 16.00
CA PHE A 78 -5.93 2.02 16.05
C PHE A 78 -6.74 2.68 14.93
N GLU A 79 -6.87 3.99 15.01
CA GLU A 79 -7.73 4.78 14.12
C GLU A 79 -7.19 4.83 12.68
N PHE A 80 -5.86 4.89 12.55
CA PHE A 80 -5.18 5.03 11.26
C PHE A 80 -4.30 3.82 10.96
N SER A 81 -4.26 3.43 9.68
CA SER A 81 -3.29 2.45 9.17
C SER A 81 -2.45 3.04 8.05
N LEU A 82 -1.16 2.79 8.08
CA LEU A 82 -0.20 3.15 7.05
C LEU A 82 0.47 1.89 6.54
N ILE A 83 0.61 1.79 5.20
CA ILE A 83 1.17 0.60 4.55
C ILE A 83 2.63 0.84 4.18
N LEU A 84 3.50 0.00 4.69
CA LEU A 84 4.90 -0.11 4.23
C LEU A 84 5.12 -1.47 3.57
N ASP A 85 6.15 -1.56 2.71
CA ASP A 85 6.56 -2.85 2.13
C ASP A 85 7.74 -3.42 2.92
N GLY A 86 7.76 -4.75 3.08
CA GLY A 86 8.81 -5.45 3.82
C GLY A 86 10.20 -5.29 3.22
N ASP A 87 10.30 -4.96 1.90
CA ASP A 87 11.56 -4.70 1.21
C ASP A 87 12.17 -3.32 1.51
N GLY A 88 11.44 -2.48 2.26
CA GLY A 88 11.89 -1.17 2.69
C GLY A 88 11.94 -0.10 1.60
N SER A 89 11.40 -0.33 0.41
CA SER A 89 11.40 0.67 -0.68
C SER A 89 10.56 1.91 -0.34
N LYS A 90 9.47 1.74 0.40
CA LYS A 90 8.67 2.84 0.95
C LYS A 90 9.40 3.47 2.13
N ASN A 91 9.88 4.69 1.94
CA ASN A 91 10.75 5.33 2.90
C ASN A 91 10.00 5.78 4.17
N PRO A 92 10.36 5.27 5.37
CA PRO A 92 9.72 5.63 6.63
C PRO A 92 9.79 7.12 7.00
N GLN A 93 10.71 7.89 6.41
CA GLN A 93 10.82 9.34 6.68
C GLN A 93 9.51 10.10 6.44
N TYR A 94 8.61 9.59 5.58
CA TYR A 94 7.32 10.22 5.27
C TYR A 94 6.19 9.85 6.24
N ILE A 95 6.43 9.01 7.25
CA ILE A 95 5.42 8.61 8.25
C ILE A 95 4.84 9.84 8.95
N ILE A 96 5.70 10.75 9.39
CA ILE A 96 5.29 11.97 10.12
C ILE A 96 4.41 12.84 9.23
N ASP A 97 4.83 13.10 7.99
CA ASP A 97 4.12 13.98 7.07
C ASP A 97 2.76 13.41 6.66
N LEU A 98 2.71 12.10 6.37
CA LEU A 98 1.47 11.39 6.04
C LEU A 98 0.50 11.41 7.23
N PHE A 99 1.00 11.10 8.44
CA PHE A 99 0.19 11.07 9.66
C PHE A 99 -0.32 12.47 10.04
N LYS A 100 0.53 13.49 9.97
CA LYS A 100 0.13 14.88 10.19
C LYS A 100 -0.94 15.30 9.19
N LYS A 101 -0.72 15.04 7.89
CA LYS A 101 -1.65 15.44 6.83
C LYS A 101 -3.03 14.82 7.01
N ILE A 102 -3.14 13.51 7.35
CA ILE A 102 -4.44 12.88 7.53
C ILE A 102 -5.15 13.37 8.81
N LYS A 103 -4.40 13.75 9.86
CA LYS A 103 -4.95 14.31 11.10
C LYS A 103 -5.42 15.75 10.94
N ASP A 104 -4.67 16.56 10.21
CA ASP A 104 -4.92 18.00 10.07
C ASP A 104 -5.95 18.31 8.98
N THR A 105 -6.45 17.28 8.28
CA THR A 105 -7.45 17.41 7.23
C THR A 105 -8.66 16.51 7.46
N ASP A 106 -9.71 16.70 6.69
CA ASP A 106 -10.90 15.84 6.70
C ASP A 106 -10.79 14.65 5.73
N PHE A 107 -9.60 14.41 5.18
CA PHE A 107 -9.37 13.28 4.29
C PHE A 107 -9.53 11.92 4.99
N ASP A 108 -10.05 10.96 4.24
CA ASP A 108 -10.13 9.55 4.63
C ASP A 108 -8.87 8.79 4.22
N PHE A 109 -8.20 9.24 3.14
CA PHE A 109 -6.99 8.66 2.58
C PHE A 109 -5.98 9.72 2.18
N ILE A 110 -4.69 9.45 2.41
CA ILE A 110 -3.58 10.18 1.79
C ILE A 110 -2.74 9.16 1.02
N PHE A 111 -2.66 9.32 -0.29
CA PHE A 111 -1.80 8.52 -1.15
C PHE A 111 -0.44 9.19 -1.31
N ALA A 112 0.63 8.45 -1.06
CA ALA A 112 1.97 8.88 -1.44
C ALA A 112 2.14 8.72 -2.96
N GLU A 113 2.82 9.63 -3.61
CA GLU A 113 3.01 9.64 -5.06
C GLU A 113 4.50 9.76 -5.40
N ARG A 114 4.97 8.92 -6.34
CA ARG A 114 6.34 8.98 -6.89
C ARG A 114 6.46 9.93 -8.07
N TYR A 115 5.33 10.33 -8.67
CA TYR A 115 5.32 11.14 -9.88
C TYR A 115 4.64 12.49 -9.63
N GLY A 116 5.39 13.55 -9.91
CA GLY A 116 4.93 14.92 -9.70
C GLY A 116 6.07 15.82 -9.21
N LYS A 117 5.75 17.08 -8.95
CA LYS A 117 6.74 18.04 -8.46
C LYS A 117 7.17 17.67 -7.03
N GLY A 118 8.45 17.44 -6.81
CA GLY A 118 8.99 17.07 -5.50
C GLY A 118 8.90 15.59 -5.17
N ALA A 119 8.49 14.75 -6.12
CA ALA A 119 8.41 13.29 -5.98
C ALA A 119 9.48 12.59 -6.83
N GLY A 120 9.73 11.31 -6.57
CA GLY A 120 10.68 10.52 -7.35
C GLY A 120 10.64 9.02 -6.99
N SER A 121 11.32 8.22 -7.79
CA SER A 121 11.63 6.82 -7.50
C SER A 121 13.06 6.51 -7.87
N LEU A 122 13.77 5.84 -6.96
CA LEU A 122 15.12 5.31 -7.18
C LEU A 122 15.09 3.82 -7.51
N ASP A 123 13.91 3.17 -7.46
CA ASP A 123 13.69 1.74 -7.72
C ASP A 123 13.04 1.49 -9.09
N ASP A 124 12.46 2.50 -9.73
CA ASP A 124 11.82 2.37 -11.04
C ASP A 124 12.83 2.13 -12.16
N THR A 125 12.48 1.19 -13.03
CA THR A 125 13.08 1.06 -14.37
C THR A 125 12.29 1.90 -15.37
N LEU A 126 12.87 2.16 -16.56
CA LEU A 126 12.13 2.85 -17.63
C LEU A 126 10.81 2.13 -17.98
N LEU A 127 10.82 0.80 -17.98
CA LEU A 127 9.63 -0.02 -18.28
C LEU A 127 8.54 0.15 -17.22
N THR A 128 8.90 0.08 -15.93
CA THR A 128 7.95 0.27 -14.83
C THR A 128 7.43 1.69 -14.77
N PHE A 129 8.29 2.68 -14.99
CA PHE A 129 7.89 4.09 -15.07
C PHE A 129 6.84 4.32 -16.15
N VAL A 130 7.11 3.88 -17.40
CA VAL A 130 6.16 4.06 -18.53
C VAL A 130 4.86 3.31 -18.25
N GLY A 131 4.94 2.06 -17.78
CA GLY A 131 3.77 1.26 -17.43
C GLY A 131 2.91 1.93 -16.37
N ASN A 132 3.51 2.42 -15.28
CA ASN A 132 2.81 3.12 -14.20
C ASN A 132 2.11 4.40 -14.71
N ARG A 133 2.75 5.16 -15.59
CA ARG A 133 2.15 6.36 -16.21
C ARG A 133 0.95 6.00 -17.09
N ILE A 134 1.03 4.92 -17.87
CA ILE A 134 -0.09 4.45 -18.69
C ILE A 134 -1.26 4.05 -17.81
N PHE A 135 -1.07 3.21 -16.79
CA PHE A 135 -2.15 2.80 -15.89
C PHE A 135 -2.76 3.97 -15.13
N THR A 136 -1.94 4.92 -14.69
CA THR A 136 -2.43 6.14 -14.04
C THR A 136 -3.30 6.97 -15.00
N TYR A 137 -2.88 7.12 -16.26
CA TYR A 137 -3.64 7.84 -17.27
C TYR A 137 -4.98 7.16 -17.57
N LEU A 138 -4.99 5.83 -17.74
CA LEU A 138 -6.22 5.04 -17.89
C LEU A 138 -7.15 5.20 -16.67
N GLY A 139 -6.59 5.18 -15.45
CA GLY A 139 -7.34 5.43 -14.23
C GLY A 139 -8.02 6.81 -14.20
N LYS A 140 -7.31 7.85 -14.64
CA LYS A 140 -7.87 9.21 -14.73
C LYS A 140 -9.00 9.31 -15.76
N ILE A 141 -8.82 8.71 -16.94
CA ILE A 141 -9.83 8.81 -18.02
C ILE A 141 -11.07 7.99 -17.69
N PHE A 142 -10.90 6.74 -17.30
CA PHE A 142 -12.03 5.80 -17.18
C PHE A 142 -12.70 5.83 -15.81
N PHE A 143 -11.99 6.26 -14.76
CA PHE A 143 -12.51 6.23 -13.40
C PHE A 143 -12.51 7.60 -12.71
N ASN A 144 -12.07 8.66 -13.41
CA ASN A 144 -12.02 10.03 -12.89
C ASN A 144 -11.24 10.18 -11.57
N ILE A 145 -10.24 9.33 -11.33
CA ILE A 145 -9.38 9.40 -10.14
C ILE A 145 -8.40 10.57 -10.26
N LYS A 146 -8.01 11.15 -9.11
CA LYS A 146 -7.11 12.32 -9.08
C LYS A 146 -5.70 12.01 -8.58
N VAL A 147 -5.37 10.71 -8.36
CA VAL A 147 -4.01 10.32 -8.00
C VAL A 147 -3.07 10.36 -9.22
N ASN A 148 -1.79 10.64 -9.00
CA ASN A 148 -0.76 10.66 -10.06
C ASN A 148 0.04 9.37 -10.14
N ASP A 149 -0.21 8.42 -9.23
CA ASP A 149 0.47 7.12 -9.17
C ASP A 149 -0.50 6.05 -8.67
N ILE A 150 -1.24 5.44 -9.59
CA ILE A 150 -2.31 4.48 -9.25
C ILE A 150 -1.76 3.15 -8.69
N LEU A 151 -0.51 2.80 -9.01
CA LEU A 151 0.08 1.52 -8.61
C LEU A 151 0.89 1.61 -7.32
N HIS A 152 1.11 2.80 -6.77
CA HIS A 152 1.88 2.99 -5.55
C HIS A 152 1.00 2.84 -4.30
N THR A 153 1.09 1.69 -3.67
CA THR A 153 0.30 1.37 -2.47
C THR A 153 0.94 1.88 -1.17
N PHE A 154 1.69 2.96 -1.23
CA PHE A 154 2.11 3.71 -0.05
C PHE A 154 1.01 4.70 0.30
N PHE A 155 0.24 4.41 1.33
CA PHE A 155 -0.86 5.28 1.74
C PHE A 155 -1.11 5.16 3.25
N ILE A 156 -1.78 6.18 3.79
CA ILE A 156 -2.39 6.16 5.12
C ILE A 156 -3.90 6.34 4.98
N CYS A 157 -4.66 5.66 5.80
CA CYS A 157 -6.12 5.75 5.79
C CYS A 157 -6.73 5.76 7.20
N LYS A 158 -7.96 6.28 7.30
CA LYS A 158 -8.86 6.03 8.41
C LYS A 158 -9.43 4.63 8.30
N ASN A 159 -9.21 3.79 9.31
CA ASN A 159 -9.64 2.39 9.28
C ASN A 159 -11.15 2.24 9.11
N LEU A 160 -11.95 3.10 9.73
CA LEU A 160 -13.41 3.09 9.57
C LEU A 160 -13.84 3.33 8.12
N SER A 161 -13.13 4.21 7.40
CA SER A 161 -13.42 4.48 5.98
C SER A 161 -12.99 3.34 5.08
N PHE A 162 -11.83 2.72 5.37
CA PHE A 162 -11.36 1.54 4.65
C PHE A 162 -12.33 0.35 4.80
N LYS A 163 -12.79 0.08 6.02
CA LYS A 163 -13.69 -1.05 6.34
C LYS A 163 -15.09 -0.95 5.73
N LYS A 164 -15.49 0.23 5.22
CA LYS A 164 -16.75 0.40 4.46
C LYS A 164 -16.65 -0.16 3.03
N MET A 165 -15.43 -0.32 2.51
CA MET A 165 -15.23 -0.76 1.12
C MET A 165 -15.15 -2.28 1.02
N SER A 166 -15.59 -2.80 -0.12
CA SER A 166 -15.44 -4.21 -0.48
C SER A 166 -14.51 -4.33 -1.68
N PHE A 167 -13.59 -5.28 -1.63
CA PHE A 167 -12.60 -5.50 -2.67
C PHE A 167 -12.79 -6.87 -3.34
N ASN A 168 -12.48 -6.94 -4.63
CA ASN A 168 -12.57 -8.16 -5.44
C ASN A 168 -11.19 -8.69 -5.85
N HIS A 169 -10.16 -7.84 -5.81
CA HIS A 169 -8.80 -8.18 -6.20
C HIS A 169 -7.91 -8.26 -4.96
N PHE A 170 -7.34 -9.43 -4.71
CA PHE A 170 -6.50 -9.71 -3.55
C PHE A 170 -5.01 -9.86 -3.90
N ASN A 171 -4.67 -9.76 -5.18
CA ASN A 171 -3.30 -9.71 -5.71
C ASN A 171 -2.89 -8.26 -6.05
N PHE A 172 -1.98 -8.06 -7.00
CA PHE A 172 -1.57 -6.72 -7.47
C PHE A 172 -2.69 -5.92 -8.17
N GLY A 173 -3.81 -6.55 -8.57
CA GLY A 173 -4.99 -5.83 -9.03
C GLY A 173 -5.61 -4.92 -7.96
N PHE A 174 -5.35 -5.19 -6.68
CA PHE A 174 -5.73 -4.33 -5.56
C PHE A 174 -5.14 -2.91 -5.69
N CYS A 175 -3.93 -2.77 -6.24
CA CYS A 175 -3.28 -1.46 -6.38
C CYS A 175 -4.14 -0.47 -7.19
N VAL A 176 -4.77 -0.94 -8.27
CA VAL A 176 -5.68 -0.11 -9.07
C VAL A 176 -7.08 -0.07 -8.49
N GLU A 177 -7.54 -1.16 -7.87
CA GLU A 177 -8.88 -1.21 -7.27
C GLU A 177 -9.02 -0.23 -6.11
N LEU A 178 -8.03 -0.12 -5.24
CA LEU A 178 -8.10 0.74 -4.05
C LEU A 178 -8.46 2.21 -4.37
N PRO A 179 -7.70 2.96 -5.17
CA PRO A 179 -8.05 4.36 -5.47
C PRO A 179 -9.36 4.50 -6.25
N ILE A 180 -9.72 3.51 -7.09
CA ILE A 180 -11.01 3.47 -7.78
C ILE A 180 -12.15 3.33 -6.77
N MET A 181 -12.02 2.42 -5.80
CA MET A 181 -13.05 2.22 -4.77
C MET A 181 -13.14 3.40 -3.82
N VAL A 182 -12.02 4.02 -3.43
CA VAL A 182 -12.01 5.26 -2.63
C VAL A 182 -12.83 6.35 -3.34
N HIS A 183 -12.63 6.52 -4.65
CA HIS A 183 -13.43 7.46 -5.45
C HIS A 183 -14.90 7.05 -5.56
N LYS A 184 -15.18 5.77 -5.83
CA LYS A 184 -16.55 5.23 -5.96
C LYS A 184 -17.37 5.39 -4.69
N TYR A 185 -16.76 5.21 -3.51
CA TYR A 185 -17.41 5.38 -2.21
C TYR A 185 -17.49 6.86 -1.77
N ASN A 186 -17.11 7.79 -2.64
CA ASN A 186 -17.07 9.24 -2.36
C ASN A 186 -16.28 9.58 -1.10
N LEU A 187 -15.23 8.82 -0.81
CA LEU A 187 -14.31 9.09 0.29
C LEU A 187 -13.39 10.25 -0.10
N LYS A 188 -13.08 11.10 0.87
CA LYS A 188 -12.17 12.22 0.66
C LYS A 188 -10.73 11.75 0.67
N TYR A 189 -9.95 12.14 -0.32
CA TYR A 189 -8.54 11.77 -0.38
C TYR A 189 -7.66 12.90 -0.91
N GLY A 190 -6.43 12.88 -0.44
CA GLY A 190 -5.36 13.76 -0.88
C GLY A 190 -4.13 12.97 -1.28
N THR A 191 -3.10 13.67 -1.76
CA THR A 191 -1.84 13.06 -2.14
C THR A 191 -0.66 13.76 -1.45
N LEU A 192 0.45 13.04 -1.26
CA LEU A 192 1.71 13.57 -0.75
C LEU A 192 2.84 13.15 -1.69
N PRO A 193 3.63 14.11 -2.24
CA PRO A 193 4.83 13.76 -3.00
C PRO A 193 5.84 13.04 -2.11
N THR A 194 6.36 11.91 -2.57
CA THR A 194 7.37 11.13 -1.86
C THR A 194 8.46 10.66 -2.81
N THR A 195 9.62 10.35 -2.27
CA THR A 195 10.68 9.68 -3.02
C THR A 195 10.80 8.24 -2.52
N GLU A 196 10.49 7.30 -3.40
CA GLU A 196 10.72 5.89 -3.18
C GLU A 196 12.23 5.63 -3.20
N ARG A 197 12.74 4.96 -2.20
CA ARG A 197 14.15 4.55 -2.16
C ARG A 197 14.32 3.18 -2.83
N LYS A 198 15.55 2.82 -3.18
CA LYS A 198 15.86 1.45 -3.59
C LYS A 198 15.48 0.49 -2.48
N ARG A 199 14.98 -0.69 -2.85
CA ARG A 199 14.77 -1.78 -1.88
C ARG A 199 16.08 -2.04 -1.13
N ILE A 200 15.95 -2.39 0.14
CA ILE A 200 17.11 -2.61 1.01
C ILE A 200 17.79 -3.93 0.63
N ALA A 201 16.98 -4.99 0.43
CA ALA A 201 17.44 -6.33 0.06
C ALA A 201 16.32 -7.09 -0.65
N GLY A 202 16.58 -8.33 -1.04
CA GLY A 202 15.60 -9.23 -1.64
C GLY A 202 15.44 -9.07 -3.15
N GLU A 203 14.59 -9.91 -3.74
CA GLU A 203 14.34 -9.94 -5.17
C GLU A 203 13.04 -9.21 -5.55
N VAL A 204 13.00 -8.68 -6.77
CA VAL A 204 11.78 -8.09 -7.34
C VAL A 204 10.74 -9.17 -7.57
N LYS A 205 9.67 -9.15 -6.77
CA LYS A 205 8.58 -10.15 -6.85
C LYS A 205 7.59 -9.86 -7.99
N VAL A 206 7.55 -8.63 -8.49
CA VAL A 206 6.68 -8.20 -9.57
C VAL A 206 7.30 -8.58 -10.92
N LYS A 207 6.59 -9.41 -11.70
CA LYS A 207 6.94 -9.71 -13.09
C LYS A 207 6.26 -8.70 -14.00
N SER A 208 6.91 -7.57 -14.26
CA SER A 208 6.34 -6.35 -14.86
C SER A 208 5.36 -6.60 -16.01
N PHE A 209 5.69 -7.46 -16.98
CA PHE A 209 4.81 -7.71 -18.12
C PHE A 209 3.59 -8.58 -17.77
N LYS A 210 3.81 -9.71 -17.04
CA LYS A 210 2.70 -10.62 -16.67
C LYS A 210 1.74 -9.97 -15.70
N ASP A 211 2.26 -9.23 -14.72
CA ASP A 211 1.43 -8.56 -13.74
C ASP A 211 0.76 -7.33 -14.33
N GLY A 212 1.41 -6.63 -15.27
CA GLY A 212 0.79 -5.57 -16.06
C GLY A 212 -0.47 -6.04 -16.81
N ILE A 213 -0.43 -7.22 -17.46
CA ILE A 213 -1.62 -7.79 -18.10
C ILE A 213 -2.73 -8.10 -17.08
N LYS A 214 -2.38 -8.64 -15.92
CA LYS A 214 -3.37 -8.90 -14.86
C LYS A 214 -4.00 -7.59 -14.34
N ILE A 215 -3.20 -6.56 -14.13
CA ILE A 215 -3.66 -5.24 -13.72
C ILE A 215 -4.62 -4.66 -14.76
N LEU A 216 -4.28 -4.73 -16.05
CA LEU A 216 -5.16 -4.26 -17.13
C LEU A 216 -6.49 -5.03 -17.14
N LYS A 217 -6.46 -6.36 -17.00
CA LYS A 217 -7.69 -7.17 -16.87
C LYS A 217 -8.52 -6.75 -15.66
N SER A 218 -7.88 -6.49 -14.51
CA SER A 218 -8.57 -5.99 -13.32
C SER A 218 -9.24 -4.63 -13.59
N MET A 219 -8.59 -3.71 -14.29
CA MET A 219 -9.19 -2.43 -14.66
C MET A 219 -10.39 -2.59 -15.58
N ILE A 220 -10.33 -3.49 -16.56
CA ILE A 220 -11.46 -3.79 -17.46
C ILE A 220 -12.64 -4.34 -16.64
N VAL A 221 -12.41 -5.30 -15.76
CA VAL A 221 -13.46 -5.86 -14.88
C VAL A 221 -14.06 -4.77 -14.01
N LEU A 222 -13.22 -3.94 -13.38
CA LEU A 222 -13.66 -2.84 -12.53
C LEU A 222 -14.50 -1.82 -13.32
N PHE A 223 -14.15 -1.51 -14.57
CA PHE A 223 -14.93 -0.61 -15.39
C PHE A 223 -16.37 -1.10 -15.56
N PHE A 224 -16.55 -2.37 -15.97
CA PHE A 224 -17.89 -2.94 -16.16
C PHE A 224 -18.65 -3.15 -14.85
N THR A 225 -17.98 -3.49 -13.75
CA THR A 225 -18.64 -3.70 -12.45
C THR A 225 -18.92 -2.41 -11.70
N THR A 226 -18.17 -1.34 -12.00
CA THR A 226 -18.35 -0.04 -11.35
C THR A 226 -19.37 0.82 -12.08
N PHE A 227 -19.38 0.80 -13.42
CA PHE A 227 -20.25 1.63 -14.27
C PHE A 227 -21.30 0.84 -15.04
N GLY A 228 -21.16 -0.48 -15.18
CA GLY A 228 -22.10 -1.34 -15.91
C GLY A 228 -23.39 -1.68 -15.17
N LYS A 229 -23.55 -1.27 -13.91
CA LYS A 229 -24.81 -1.40 -13.15
C LYS A 229 -25.55 -0.05 -13.06
N LYS A 230 -25.80 0.54 -14.19
CA LYS A 230 -26.87 1.55 -14.37
C LYS A 230 -27.93 0.91 -15.26
N TYR A 231 -28.72 -0.01 -14.68
CA TYR A 231 -30.06 -0.33 -15.23
C TYR A 231 -30.87 -0.94 -14.10
#